data_24387c4f858cfb754dc9f82241e05767
#
_entry.id   24387c4f858cfb754dc9f82241e05767
#
_cell.length_a   1.000
_cell.length_b   1.000
_cell.length_c   1.000
_cell.angle_alpha   90.00
_cell.angle_beta   90.00
_cell.angle_gamma   90.00
#
_symmetry.space_group_name_H-M   'P 1'
#
loop_
_entity.id
_entity.type
_entity.pdbx_description
1 polymer ?
#
loop_
_entity_poly.entity_id
_entity_poly.type
_entity_poly.pdbx_seq_one_letter_code
_entity_poly.pdbx_strand_id
1 'polypeptide(L)'
;MKKNLLYILSVLLLIACSEEERTFVKTDSVAPQPVSNVEVTNIPGGAILKYTLPDDEDLLCVKANYELKSGVSSEVKASLFVDTLKIEGFGTEDERIVELVAIDRSLNESSPVKVTVKPLEAPVVTIGRTLKLIADFGGVHAYWDNPGRSEISVILEQKDNNNEFNRIDAYYSTVVEGSAATRGMDTDPKDFKIYIQDRWGNVSEALETTISPLFEEQFDLSIILGMSIVGD
;
A
#
# COMPACT_ATOMS: atom_id res chain seq x y z
N MET A 1 0.31 61.62 -11.57
CA MET A 1 -0.59 60.78 -12.37
C MET A 1 -0.03 59.34 -12.65
N LYS A 2 1.25 59.17 -12.99
CA LYS A 2 1.82 57.83 -13.29
C LYS A 2 1.85 56.87 -12.11
N LYS A 3 2.05 57.31 -10.86
CA LYS A 3 2.06 56.44 -9.66
C LYS A 3 0.68 55.84 -9.33
N ASN A 4 -0.40 56.59 -9.51
CA ASN A 4 -1.75 56.11 -9.22
C ASN A 4 -2.26 55.10 -10.26
N LEU A 5 -1.76 55.19 -11.50
CA LEU A 5 -2.08 54.24 -12.55
C LEU A 5 -1.44 52.85 -12.26
N LEU A 6 -0.23 52.85 -11.65
CA LEU A 6 0.44 51.60 -11.28
C LEU A 6 -0.26 50.88 -10.14
N TYR A 7 -0.82 51.62 -9.16
CA TYR A 7 -1.62 51.03 -8.07
C TYR A 7 -2.95 50.45 -8.56
N ILE A 8 -3.62 51.12 -9.51
CA ILE A 8 -4.87 50.62 -10.11
C ILE A 8 -4.60 49.34 -10.91
N LEU A 9 -3.49 49.26 -11.66
CA LEU A 9 -3.08 48.08 -12.41
C LEU A 9 -2.70 46.91 -11.49
N SER A 10 -2.07 47.18 -10.34
CA SER A 10 -1.73 46.15 -9.32
C SER A 10 -2.96 45.58 -8.61
N VAL A 11 -3.99 46.36 -8.37
CA VAL A 11 -5.25 45.91 -7.76
C VAL A 11 -6.10 45.08 -8.73
N LEU A 12 -6.07 45.40 -10.04
CA LEU A 12 -6.76 44.59 -11.04
C LEU A 12 -6.18 43.19 -11.22
N LEU A 13 -4.89 42.98 -10.94
CA LEU A 13 -4.24 41.69 -11.04
C LEU A 13 -4.59 40.70 -9.90
N LEU A 14 -5.18 41.20 -8.80
CA LEU A 14 -5.58 40.38 -7.65
C LEU A 14 -7.00 39.78 -7.78
N ILE A 15 -7.78 40.15 -8.80
CA ILE A 15 -9.16 39.69 -9.00
C ILE A 15 -9.24 38.54 -10.02
N ALA A 16 -8.13 38.16 -10.63
CA ALA A 16 -8.09 37.18 -11.73
C ALA A 16 -7.96 35.70 -11.32
N CYS A 17 -8.15 35.35 -10.04
CA CYS A 17 -8.22 33.98 -9.58
C CYS A 17 -9.54 33.77 -8.84
N SER A 18 -10.66 33.78 -9.54
CA SER A 18 -11.83 32.99 -9.12
C SER A 18 -11.69 31.64 -9.79
N GLU A 19 -11.19 30.62 -9.07
CA GLU A 19 -11.47 29.24 -9.42
C GLU A 19 -12.99 29.09 -9.37
N GLU A 20 -13.61 28.98 -10.54
CA GLU A 20 -14.95 28.43 -10.61
C GLU A 20 -14.83 27.01 -10.08
N GLU A 21 -15.26 26.76 -8.85
CA GLU A 21 -15.59 25.42 -8.42
C GLU A 21 -16.53 24.85 -9.48
N ARG A 22 -16.03 23.89 -10.27
CA ARG A 22 -16.89 23.10 -11.17
C ARG A 22 -17.78 22.26 -10.28
N THR A 23 -18.84 22.87 -9.76
CA THR A 23 -19.95 22.12 -9.17
C THR A 23 -20.51 21.25 -10.28
N PHE A 24 -20.42 19.94 -10.10
CA PHE A 24 -21.14 18.98 -10.93
C PHE A 24 -22.63 19.32 -10.81
N VAL A 25 -23.16 20.03 -11.80
CA VAL A 25 -24.58 20.29 -11.84
C VAL A 25 -25.23 18.94 -12.23
N LYS A 26 -25.97 18.38 -11.29
CA LYS A 26 -26.78 17.19 -11.58
C LYS A 26 -27.73 17.51 -12.71
N THR A 27 -27.54 16.86 -13.87
CA THR A 27 -28.29 17.18 -15.10
C THR A 27 -29.59 16.40 -15.20
N ASP A 28 -29.66 15.21 -14.58
CA ASP A 28 -30.87 14.39 -14.53
C ASP A 28 -31.00 13.61 -13.21
N SER A 29 -32.05 12.79 -13.07
CA SER A 29 -32.31 11.94 -11.92
C SER A 29 -32.61 10.48 -12.32
N VAL A 30 -32.23 10.10 -13.53
CA VAL A 30 -32.40 8.74 -14.04
C VAL A 30 -31.15 7.95 -13.75
N ALA A 31 -31.25 6.91 -12.94
CA ALA A 31 -30.10 6.05 -12.63
C ALA A 31 -29.79 5.11 -13.80
N PRO A 32 -28.51 4.79 -14.04
CA PRO A 32 -28.11 3.83 -15.07
C PRO A 32 -28.63 2.42 -14.75
N GLN A 33 -28.70 1.57 -15.77
CA GLN A 33 -28.95 0.16 -15.54
C GLN A 33 -27.75 -0.48 -14.81
N PRO A 34 -27.99 -1.53 -14.00
CA PRO A 34 -26.91 -2.23 -13.33
C PRO A 34 -26.00 -2.96 -14.33
N VAL A 35 -24.76 -3.22 -13.92
CA VAL A 35 -23.86 -4.13 -14.65
C VAL A 35 -24.46 -5.53 -14.76
N SER A 36 -24.06 -6.29 -15.78
CA SER A 36 -24.55 -7.65 -16.01
C SER A 36 -23.41 -8.62 -16.27
N ASN A 37 -23.71 -9.93 -16.31
CA ASN A 37 -22.76 -11.01 -16.64
C ASN A 37 -21.46 -10.92 -15.82
N VAL A 38 -21.58 -10.75 -14.51
CA VAL A 38 -20.40 -10.63 -13.63
C VAL A 38 -19.72 -11.98 -13.47
N GLU A 39 -18.46 -12.04 -13.90
CA GLU A 39 -17.56 -13.19 -13.71
C GLU A 39 -16.54 -12.86 -12.62
N VAL A 40 -16.30 -13.79 -11.69
CA VAL A 40 -15.38 -13.64 -10.57
C VAL A 40 -14.17 -14.54 -10.78
N THR A 41 -12.96 -13.96 -10.79
CA THR A 41 -11.70 -14.70 -10.73
C THR A 41 -11.00 -14.38 -9.42
N ASN A 42 -10.94 -15.34 -8.50
CA ASN A 42 -10.26 -15.16 -7.23
C ASN A 42 -8.74 -15.14 -7.42
N ILE A 43 -8.06 -14.21 -6.71
CA ILE A 43 -6.61 -14.04 -6.72
C ILE A 43 -6.08 -13.96 -5.28
N PRO A 44 -4.77 -14.05 -5.05
CA PRO A 44 -4.18 -13.86 -3.72
C PRO A 44 -4.59 -12.54 -3.07
N GLY A 45 -5.28 -12.62 -1.93
CA GLY A 45 -5.78 -11.47 -1.19
C GLY A 45 -6.82 -10.62 -1.92
N GLY A 46 -7.49 -11.15 -2.97
CA GLY A 46 -8.44 -10.36 -3.76
C GLY A 46 -9.24 -11.15 -4.79
N ALA A 47 -9.86 -10.40 -5.72
CA ALA A 47 -10.53 -10.95 -6.89
C ALA A 47 -10.50 -9.94 -8.06
N ILE A 48 -10.58 -10.48 -9.27
CA ILE A 48 -10.85 -9.71 -10.49
C ILE A 48 -12.30 -9.97 -10.86
N LEU A 49 -13.06 -8.89 -11.01
CA LEU A 49 -14.46 -8.91 -11.43
C LEU A 49 -14.53 -8.42 -12.86
N LYS A 50 -14.98 -9.27 -13.77
CA LYS A 50 -15.27 -8.92 -15.16
C LYS A 50 -16.77 -8.81 -15.33
N TYR A 51 -17.24 -7.79 -16.04
CA TYR A 51 -18.68 -7.53 -16.18
C TYR A 51 -18.99 -6.91 -17.54
N THR A 52 -20.29 -6.93 -17.89
CA THR A 52 -20.80 -6.17 -19.04
C THR A 52 -21.33 -4.83 -18.54
N LEU A 53 -20.84 -3.74 -19.13
CA LEU A 53 -21.30 -2.38 -18.85
C LEU A 53 -22.75 -2.21 -19.36
N PRO A 54 -23.59 -1.40 -18.69
CA PRO A 54 -24.88 -0.99 -19.24
C PRO A 54 -24.69 -0.10 -20.48
N ASP A 55 -25.65 -0.17 -21.38
CA ASP A 55 -25.72 0.71 -22.54
C ASP A 55 -26.38 2.04 -22.10
N ASP A 56 -25.56 2.93 -21.58
CA ASP A 56 -25.97 4.21 -21.01
C ASP A 56 -24.99 5.29 -21.49
N GLU A 57 -25.53 6.31 -22.20
CA GLU A 57 -24.71 7.33 -22.88
C GLU A 57 -23.93 8.22 -21.91
N ASP A 58 -24.43 8.40 -20.69
CA ASP A 58 -23.79 9.23 -19.67
C ASP A 58 -23.14 8.45 -18.53
N LEU A 59 -22.96 7.13 -18.71
CA LEU A 59 -22.21 6.31 -17.78
C LEU A 59 -20.84 6.95 -17.45
N LEU A 60 -20.50 7.03 -16.18
CA LEU A 60 -19.24 7.56 -15.69
C LEU A 60 -18.27 6.45 -15.29
N CYS A 61 -18.70 5.55 -14.41
CA CYS A 61 -17.86 4.49 -13.87
C CYS A 61 -18.67 3.36 -13.25
N VAL A 62 -18.01 2.25 -12.96
CA VAL A 62 -18.51 1.17 -12.09
C VAL A 62 -17.73 1.21 -10.78
N LYS A 63 -18.44 1.16 -9.66
CA LYS A 63 -17.89 1.14 -8.30
C LYS A 63 -18.17 -0.23 -7.67
N ALA A 64 -17.16 -0.82 -7.05
CA ALA A 64 -17.28 -1.97 -6.17
C ALA A 64 -17.15 -1.53 -4.71
N ASN A 65 -18.13 -1.88 -3.88
CA ASN A 65 -18.10 -1.67 -2.44
C ASN A 65 -17.94 -3.04 -1.76
N TYR A 66 -17.04 -3.15 -0.80
CA TYR A 66 -16.79 -4.39 -0.07
C TYR A 66 -16.21 -4.11 1.31
N GLU A 67 -16.26 -5.13 2.19
CA GLU A 67 -15.73 -5.06 3.54
C GLU A 67 -14.44 -5.89 3.62
N LEU A 68 -13.32 -5.25 3.99
CA LEU A 68 -12.01 -5.91 4.15
C LEU A 68 -11.99 -6.79 5.41
N LYS A 69 -12.45 -6.22 6.52
CA LYS A 69 -12.63 -6.88 7.82
C LYS A 69 -13.76 -6.19 8.54
N SER A 70 -14.32 -6.81 9.59
CA SER A 70 -15.49 -6.28 10.30
C SER A 70 -15.36 -4.79 10.59
N GLY A 71 -16.28 -3.99 10.04
CA GLY A 71 -16.34 -2.54 10.22
C GLY A 71 -15.36 -1.72 9.36
N VAL A 72 -14.60 -2.36 8.45
CA VAL A 72 -13.68 -1.66 7.55
C VAL A 72 -14.12 -1.83 6.10
N SER A 73 -14.88 -0.86 5.60
CA SER A 73 -15.31 -0.82 4.20
C SER A 73 -14.23 -0.27 3.28
N SER A 74 -14.23 -0.74 2.05
CA SER A 74 -13.37 -0.26 0.96
C SER A 74 -14.18 -0.09 -0.31
N GLU A 75 -13.74 0.80 -1.19
CA GLU A 75 -14.31 0.97 -2.52
C GLU A 75 -13.23 1.06 -3.58
N VAL A 76 -13.55 0.55 -4.77
CA VAL A 76 -12.70 0.69 -5.96
C VAL A 76 -13.59 1.08 -7.13
N LYS A 77 -13.09 1.95 -8.00
CA LYS A 77 -13.79 2.43 -9.19
C LYS A 77 -13.03 2.09 -10.46
N ALA A 78 -13.76 1.68 -11.49
CA ALA A 78 -13.25 1.50 -12.83
C ALA A 78 -14.01 2.42 -13.79
N SER A 79 -13.30 3.05 -14.73
CA SER A 79 -13.94 3.95 -15.71
C SER A 79 -14.81 3.16 -16.71
N LEU A 80 -15.69 3.86 -17.41
CA LEU A 80 -16.55 3.31 -18.48
C LEU A 80 -15.77 2.65 -19.64
N PHE A 81 -14.44 2.81 -19.71
CA PHE A 81 -13.61 2.22 -20.77
C PHE A 81 -13.03 0.85 -20.38
N VAL A 82 -13.34 0.35 -19.19
CA VAL A 82 -12.80 -0.88 -18.63
C VAL A 82 -13.94 -1.75 -18.13
N ASP A 83 -13.96 -3.01 -18.56
CA ASP A 83 -14.95 -4.03 -18.20
C ASP A 83 -14.52 -4.92 -17.04
N THR A 84 -13.40 -4.55 -16.39
CA THR A 84 -12.80 -5.30 -15.28
C THR A 84 -12.47 -4.40 -14.10
N LEU A 85 -12.60 -4.95 -12.89
CA LEU A 85 -12.30 -4.26 -11.65
C LEU A 85 -11.55 -5.23 -10.72
N LYS A 86 -10.40 -4.80 -10.19
CA LYS A 86 -9.61 -5.57 -9.24
C LYS A 86 -9.89 -5.08 -7.84
N ILE A 87 -10.32 -5.98 -6.97
CA ILE A 87 -10.47 -5.74 -5.53
C ILE A 87 -9.38 -6.48 -4.79
N GLU A 88 -8.81 -5.84 -3.77
CA GLU A 88 -7.67 -6.35 -3.00
C GLU A 88 -7.80 -5.96 -1.53
N GLY A 89 -6.95 -6.54 -0.69
CA GLY A 89 -6.82 -6.18 0.72
C GLY A 89 -7.44 -7.18 1.68
N PHE A 90 -7.93 -8.32 1.18
CA PHE A 90 -8.42 -9.38 2.05
C PHE A 90 -7.25 -10.13 2.70
N GLY A 91 -7.26 -10.18 4.03
CA GLY A 91 -6.25 -10.89 4.81
C GLY A 91 -6.56 -12.37 5.03
N THR A 92 -7.77 -12.82 4.68
CA THR A 92 -8.27 -14.19 4.86
C THR A 92 -8.94 -14.72 3.60
N GLU A 93 -9.13 -16.04 3.53
CA GLU A 93 -9.81 -16.74 2.41
C GLU A 93 -11.33 -16.85 2.64
N ASP A 94 -11.88 -16.14 3.61
CA ASP A 94 -13.32 -16.16 3.89
C ASP A 94 -14.11 -15.59 2.72
N GLU A 95 -15.30 -16.14 2.50
CA GLU A 95 -16.23 -15.59 1.51
C GLU A 95 -16.67 -14.17 1.89
N ARG A 96 -16.67 -13.28 0.90
CA ARG A 96 -17.06 -11.88 1.03
C ARG A 96 -18.09 -11.52 -0.03
N ILE A 97 -19.04 -10.67 0.35
CA ILE A 97 -19.98 -10.08 -0.60
C ILE A 97 -19.40 -8.76 -1.10
N VAL A 98 -19.44 -8.60 -2.42
CA VAL A 98 -19.04 -7.37 -3.11
C VAL A 98 -20.26 -6.84 -3.83
N GLU A 99 -20.54 -5.55 -3.70
CA GLU A 99 -21.63 -4.85 -4.37
C GLU A 99 -21.08 -3.98 -5.50
N LEU A 100 -21.53 -4.25 -6.72
CA LEU A 100 -21.19 -3.47 -7.91
C LEU A 100 -22.34 -2.51 -8.22
N VAL A 101 -22.04 -1.23 -8.41
CA VAL A 101 -22.99 -0.21 -8.86
C VAL A 101 -22.42 0.54 -10.06
N ALA A 102 -23.25 0.76 -11.07
CA ALA A 102 -22.94 1.67 -12.16
C ALA A 102 -23.29 3.11 -11.72
N ILE A 103 -22.48 4.08 -12.10
CA ILE A 103 -22.66 5.50 -11.74
C ILE A 103 -22.60 6.33 -13.01
N ASP A 104 -23.57 7.21 -13.21
CA ASP A 104 -23.63 8.15 -14.32
C ASP A 104 -22.90 9.47 -14.01
N ARG A 105 -22.85 10.38 -14.99
CA ARG A 105 -22.24 11.70 -14.84
C ARG A 105 -23.04 12.64 -13.93
N SER A 106 -24.33 12.33 -13.70
CA SER A 106 -25.19 13.04 -12.75
C SER A 106 -25.06 12.50 -11.33
N LEU A 107 -24.19 11.49 -11.11
CA LEU A 107 -23.94 10.78 -9.84
C LEU A 107 -25.17 9.99 -9.34
N ASN A 108 -26.07 9.58 -10.23
CA ASN A 108 -27.06 8.58 -9.88
C ASN A 108 -26.42 7.20 -9.87
N GLU A 109 -26.80 6.36 -8.90
CA GLU A 109 -26.32 5.00 -8.76
C GLU A 109 -27.36 3.99 -9.20
N SER A 110 -26.97 2.96 -9.94
CA SER A 110 -27.83 1.83 -10.28
C SER A 110 -28.22 1.03 -9.04
N SER A 111 -29.19 0.13 -9.18
CA SER A 111 -29.35 -0.93 -8.18
C SER A 111 -28.08 -1.79 -8.09
N PRO A 112 -27.67 -2.21 -6.85
CA PRO A 112 -26.44 -2.96 -6.67
C PRO A 112 -26.56 -4.41 -7.17
N VAL A 113 -25.52 -4.89 -7.84
CA VAL A 113 -25.33 -6.30 -8.19
C VAL A 113 -24.40 -6.92 -7.14
N LYS A 114 -24.89 -7.92 -6.42
CA LYS A 114 -24.12 -8.62 -5.38
C LYS A 114 -23.46 -9.85 -5.96
N VAL A 115 -22.16 -9.99 -5.71
CA VAL A 115 -21.38 -11.18 -6.04
C VAL A 115 -20.61 -11.68 -4.83
N THR A 116 -20.42 -12.99 -4.75
CA THR A 116 -19.58 -13.61 -3.71
C THR A 116 -18.17 -13.81 -4.27
N VAL A 117 -17.17 -13.36 -3.52
CA VAL A 117 -15.76 -13.62 -3.80
C VAL A 117 -15.19 -14.49 -2.68
N LYS A 118 -14.24 -15.35 -3.03
CA LYS A 118 -13.48 -16.17 -2.09
C LYS A 118 -12.00 -15.98 -2.38
N PRO A 119 -11.35 -14.95 -1.79
CA PRO A 119 -9.95 -14.66 -2.06
C PRO A 119 -9.06 -15.88 -1.85
N LEU A 120 -7.99 -15.99 -2.61
CA LEU A 120 -6.93 -16.95 -2.31
C LEU A 120 -6.06 -16.40 -1.17
N GLU A 121 -5.23 -17.27 -0.59
CA GLU A 121 -4.34 -16.93 0.52
C GLU A 121 -3.60 -15.60 0.28
N ALA A 122 -3.63 -14.71 1.29
CA ALA A 122 -3.08 -13.37 1.16
C ALA A 122 -1.55 -13.39 0.96
N PRO A 123 -0.98 -12.49 0.13
CA PRO A 123 0.46 -12.44 -0.12
C PRO A 123 1.29 -12.30 1.15
N VAL A 124 0.83 -11.56 2.16
CA VAL A 124 1.54 -11.42 3.44
C VAL A 124 1.80 -12.77 4.10
N VAL A 125 0.88 -13.73 3.99
CA VAL A 125 1.00 -15.05 4.59
C VAL A 125 2.02 -15.90 3.83
N THR A 126 1.91 -15.95 2.50
CA THR A 126 2.84 -16.74 1.67
C THR A 126 4.27 -16.21 1.74
N ILE A 127 4.46 -14.90 1.70
CA ILE A 127 5.77 -14.25 1.83
C ILE A 127 6.31 -14.44 3.26
N GLY A 128 5.47 -14.28 4.28
CA GLY A 128 5.85 -14.46 5.69
C GLY A 128 6.49 -15.82 5.99
N ARG A 129 6.02 -16.89 5.33
CA ARG A 129 6.61 -18.24 5.45
C ARG A 129 8.02 -18.35 4.89
N THR A 130 8.44 -17.42 4.02
CA THR A 130 9.77 -17.41 3.42
C THR A 130 10.79 -16.59 4.21
N LEU A 131 10.32 -15.83 5.22
CA LEU A 131 11.17 -14.99 6.05
C LEU A 131 12.31 -15.76 6.68
N LYS A 132 13.50 -15.20 6.56
CA LYS A 132 14.71 -15.66 7.26
C LYS A 132 15.38 -14.45 7.88
N LEU A 133 15.86 -14.61 9.10
CA LEU A 133 16.68 -13.61 9.80
C LEU A 133 17.95 -14.31 10.28
N ILE A 134 19.11 -13.80 9.90
CA ILE A 134 20.41 -14.37 10.26
C ILE A 134 21.33 -13.31 10.84
N ALA A 135 22.37 -13.75 11.57
CA ALA A 135 23.41 -12.86 12.05
C ALA A 135 24.19 -12.27 10.86
N ASP A 136 24.50 -10.98 10.97
CA ASP A 136 25.38 -10.24 10.06
C ASP A 136 26.37 -9.41 10.87
N PHE A 137 27.39 -8.85 10.22
CA PHE A 137 28.38 -7.99 10.85
C PHE A 137 27.72 -6.75 11.43
N GLY A 138 27.85 -6.56 12.73
CA GLY A 138 27.25 -5.46 13.49
C GLY A 138 25.72 -5.46 13.46
N GLY A 139 25.06 -6.60 13.16
CA GLY A 139 23.60 -6.63 13.11
C GLY A 139 22.98 -7.93 12.63
N VAL A 140 21.86 -7.80 11.94
CA VAL A 140 21.08 -8.91 11.37
C VAL A 140 20.72 -8.64 9.91
N HIS A 141 20.54 -9.72 9.14
CA HIS A 141 20.16 -9.67 7.73
C HIS A 141 18.88 -10.48 7.52
N ALA A 142 17.87 -9.82 6.98
CA ALA A 142 16.58 -10.40 6.61
C ALA A 142 16.55 -10.78 5.14
N TYR A 143 15.87 -11.89 4.81
CA TYR A 143 15.60 -12.36 3.46
C TYR A 143 14.13 -12.76 3.33
N TRP A 144 13.56 -12.56 2.14
CA TRP A 144 12.18 -12.97 1.81
C TRP A 144 12.00 -13.19 0.32
N ASP A 145 11.02 -14.03 -0.05
CA ASP A 145 10.61 -14.27 -1.43
C ASP A 145 9.22 -13.68 -1.67
N ASN A 146 9.08 -12.83 -2.70
CA ASN A 146 7.86 -12.15 -3.09
C ASN A 146 7.59 -12.35 -4.60
N PRO A 147 7.28 -13.58 -5.04
CA PRO A 147 7.15 -13.90 -6.47
C PRO A 147 6.03 -13.10 -7.16
N GLY A 148 4.99 -12.72 -6.42
CA GLY A 148 3.87 -11.90 -6.90
C GLY A 148 4.16 -10.40 -7.00
N ARG A 149 5.33 -9.93 -6.57
CA ARG A 149 5.71 -8.51 -6.49
C ARG A 149 4.69 -7.66 -5.73
N SER A 150 4.09 -8.24 -4.68
CA SER A 150 3.16 -7.53 -3.82
C SER A 150 3.85 -6.38 -3.10
N GLU A 151 3.12 -5.28 -2.91
CA GLU A 151 3.60 -4.15 -2.09
C GLU A 151 3.56 -4.56 -0.62
N ILE A 152 4.73 -4.73 -0.02
CA ILE A 152 4.90 -5.19 1.36
C ILE A 152 5.84 -4.31 2.16
N SER A 153 5.67 -4.37 3.47
CA SER A 153 6.62 -3.87 4.46
C SER A 153 7.12 -5.07 5.28
N VAL A 154 8.43 -5.26 5.34
CA VAL A 154 9.06 -6.21 6.26
C VAL A 154 9.38 -5.46 7.54
N ILE A 155 8.71 -5.81 8.63
CA ILE A 155 8.84 -5.13 9.91
C ILE A 155 9.78 -5.92 10.81
N LEU A 156 10.81 -5.27 11.31
CA LEU A 156 11.76 -5.83 12.26
C LEU A 156 11.61 -5.15 13.62
N GLU A 157 11.37 -5.94 14.63
CA GLU A 157 11.28 -5.52 16.03
C GLU A 157 12.37 -6.20 16.85
N GLN A 158 12.85 -5.51 17.86
CA GLN A 158 13.78 -6.02 18.87
C GLN A 158 13.15 -5.89 20.24
N LYS A 159 13.35 -6.91 21.09
CA LYS A 159 12.90 -6.91 22.46
C LYS A 159 13.78 -6.00 23.31
N ASP A 160 13.18 -5.13 24.08
CA ASP A 160 13.86 -4.22 25.00
C ASP A 160 14.05 -4.83 26.41
N ASN A 161 14.66 -4.05 27.30
CA ASN A 161 14.88 -4.44 28.70
C ASN A 161 13.59 -4.62 29.51
N ASN A 162 12.44 -4.13 29.02
CA ASN A 162 11.13 -4.29 29.64
C ASN A 162 10.39 -5.52 29.11
N ASN A 163 11.04 -6.33 28.27
CA ASN A 163 10.43 -7.46 27.56
C ASN A 163 9.37 -7.07 26.52
N GLU A 164 9.40 -5.85 25.99
CA GLU A 164 8.51 -5.37 24.95
C GLU A 164 9.22 -5.35 23.58
N PHE A 165 8.54 -5.82 22.53
CA PHE A 165 9.05 -5.71 21.17
C PHE A 165 8.80 -4.31 20.63
N ASN A 166 9.88 -3.65 20.22
CA ASN A 166 9.88 -2.33 19.64
C ASN A 166 10.41 -2.39 18.21
N ARG A 167 9.72 -1.72 17.29
CA ARG A 167 10.16 -1.66 15.89
C ARG A 167 11.48 -0.91 15.79
N ILE A 168 12.48 -1.58 15.25
CA ILE A 168 13.81 -1.01 14.99
C ILE A 168 14.02 -0.69 13.52
N ASP A 169 13.32 -1.40 12.60
CA ASP A 169 13.41 -1.14 11.17
C ASP A 169 12.13 -1.53 10.41
N ALA A 170 11.99 -1.01 9.17
CA ALA A 170 10.92 -1.35 8.26
C ALA A 170 11.39 -1.21 6.80
N TYR A 171 11.33 -2.29 6.02
CA TYR A 171 11.76 -2.33 4.62
C TYR A 171 10.55 -2.44 3.69
N TYR A 172 10.36 -1.43 2.85
CA TYR A 172 9.30 -1.43 1.83
C TYR A 172 9.82 -2.07 0.54
N SER A 173 9.09 -3.03 -0.01
CA SER A 173 9.58 -3.82 -1.12
C SER A 173 8.48 -4.30 -2.05
N THR A 174 8.85 -4.42 -3.34
CA THR A 174 8.10 -5.11 -4.40
C THR A 174 8.99 -6.08 -5.19
N VAL A 175 10.24 -6.29 -4.73
CA VAL A 175 11.20 -7.16 -5.42
C VAL A 175 10.87 -8.64 -5.19
N VAL A 176 11.17 -9.48 -6.19
CA VAL A 176 10.87 -10.92 -6.13
C VAL A 176 11.67 -11.61 -5.03
N GLU A 177 12.97 -11.38 -4.98
CA GLU A 177 13.86 -11.87 -3.94
C GLU A 177 14.42 -10.66 -3.20
N GLY A 178 14.01 -10.47 -1.96
CA GLY A 178 14.36 -9.32 -1.16
C GLY A 178 15.36 -9.66 -0.06
N SER A 179 16.19 -8.69 0.25
CA SER A 179 17.04 -8.76 1.44
C SER A 179 17.33 -7.37 1.98
N ALA A 180 17.56 -7.27 3.30
CA ALA A 180 17.91 -6.03 3.96
C ALA A 180 18.67 -6.31 5.25
N ALA A 181 19.63 -5.43 5.57
CA ALA A 181 20.44 -5.52 6.78
C ALA A 181 20.14 -4.36 7.71
N THR A 182 19.95 -4.66 9.00
CA THR A 182 19.93 -3.68 10.08
C THR A 182 21.21 -3.80 10.89
N ARG A 183 21.95 -2.71 11.04
CA ARG A 183 23.28 -2.65 11.66
C ARG A 183 23.32 -1.73 12.88
N GLY A 184 24.50 -1.61 13.49
CA GLY A 184 24.73 -0.76 14.67
C GLY A 184 24.48 -1.48 15.99
N MET A 185 24.59 -2.81 16.00
CA MET A 185 24.39 -3.66 17.17
C MET A 185 25.72 -4.19 17.69
N ASP A 186 25.78 -4.39 19.00
CA ASP A 186 26.84 -5.17 19.64
C ASP A 186 26.63 -6.68 19.43
N THR A 187 27.56 -7.51 19.90
CA THR A 187 27.55 -8.97 19.74
C THR A 187 26.70 -9.72 20.77
N ASP A 188 26.06 -9.00 21.70
CA ASP A 188 25.23 -9.62 22.71
C ASP A 188 23.97 -10.27 22.09
N PRO A 189 23.51 -11.42 22.61
CA PRO A 189 22.29 -12.04 22.15
C PRO A 189 21.09 -11.09 22.30
N LYS A 190 20.27 -10.98 21.24
CA LYS A 190 19.07 -10.15 21.19
C LYS A 190 17.90 -10.95 20.65
N ASP A 191 16.72 -10.73 21.21
CA ASP A 191 15.48 -11.32 20.73
C ASP A 191 14.88 -10.43 19.66
N PHE A 192 14.64 -10.99 18.49
CA PHE A 192 14.04 -10.33 17.35
C PHE A 192 12.70 -10.95 17.00
N LYS A 193 11.83 -10.11 16.43
CA LYS A 193 10.57 -10.51 15.83
C LYS A 193 10.47 -9.83 14.47
N ILE A 194 10.22 -10.64 13.41
CA ILE A 194 10.11 -10.14 12.04
C ILE A 194 8.85 -10.68 11.40
N TYR A 195 8.12 -9.82 10.66
CA TYR A 195 6.88 -10.18 9.97
C TYR A 195 6.65 -9.30 8.75
N ILE A 196 5.74 -9.75 7.88
CA ILE A 196 5.27 -9.01 6.69
C ILE A 196 4.00 -8.26 7.03
N GLN A 197 3.87 -7.03 6.54
CA GLN A 197 2.65 -6.23 6.60
C GLN A 197 2.34 -5.65 5.22
N ASP A 198 1.05 -5.60 4.83
CA ASP A 198 0.59 -4.90 3.65
C ASP A 198 0.01 -3.51 3.97
N ARG A 199 -0.37 -2.77 2.93
CA ARG A 199 -0.95 -1.42 3.05
C ARG A 199 -2.35 -1.40 3.70
N TRP A 200 -3.04 -2.54 3.75
CA TRP A 200 -4.35 -2.68 4.41
C TRP A 200 -4.24 -3.09 5.89
N GLY A 201 -3.02 -3.29 6.37
CA GLY A 201 -2.73 -3.67 7.74
C GLY A 201 -2.93 -5.17 8.02
N ASN A 202 -2.97 -6.01 6.98
CA ASN A 202 -2.84 -7.45 7.17
C ASN A 202 -1.39 -7.78 7.51
N VAL A 203 -1.20 -8.75 8.40
CA VAL A 203 0.13 -9.18 8.88
C VAL A 203 0.29 -10.69 8.75
N SER A 204 1.52 -11.14 8.49
CA SER A 204 1.86 -12.56 8.55
C SER A 204 2.00 -13.04 10.00
N GLU A 205 2.13 -14.36 10.18
CA GLU A 205 2.78 -14.87 11.39
C GLU A 205 4.18 -14.28 11.51
N ALA A 206 4.60 -14.00 12.75
CA ALA A 206 5.92 -13.47 13.02
C ALA A 206 6.93 -14.62 13.21
N LEU A 207 8.13 -14.44 12.67
CA LEU A 207 9.29 -15.24 13.02
C LEU A 207 9.97 -14.59 14.23
N GLU A 208 9.98 -15.29 15.37
CA GLU A 208 10.70 -14.86 16.57
C GLU A 208 11.96 -15.69 16.71
N THR A 209 13.10 -15.06 17.00
CA THR A 209 14.40 -15.72 17.12
C THR A 209 15.37 -14.89 17.95
N THR A 210 16.29 -15.59 18.63
CA THR A 210 17.41 -14.96 19.34
C THR A 210 18.67 -15.05 18.48
N ILE A 211 19.30 -13.92 18.19
CA ILE A 211 20.51 -13.84 17.36
C ILE A 211 21.59 -13.03 18.09
N SER A 212 22.83 -13.52 18.02
CA SER A 212 24.02 -12.75 18.36
C SER A 212 24.63 -12.18 17.09
N PRO A 213 24.63 -10.85 16.88
CA PRO A 213 25.31 -10.24 15.75
C PRO A 213 26.80 -10.59 15.69
N LEU A 214 27.33 -10.67 14.47
CA LEU A 214 28.77 -10.89 14.30
C LEU A 214 29.54 -9.62 14.65
N PHE A 215 30.75 -9.78 15.19
CA PHE A 215 31.62 -8.65 15.50
C PHE A 215 31.95 -7.88 14.21
N GLU A 216 31.70 -6.57 14.22
CA GLU A 216 32.14 -5.65 13.16
C GLU A 216 33.19 -4.72 13.71
N GLU A 217 34.42 -4.80 13.18
CA GLU A 217 35.47 -3.86 13.50
C GLU A 217 35.17 -2.52 12.81
N GLN A 218 34.91 -1.49 13.60
CA GLN A 218 34.71 -0.15 13.04
C GLN A 218 36.02 0.33 12.43
N PHE A 219 35.98 0.69 11.16
CA PHE A 219 37.12 1.23 10.45
C PHE A 219 37.46 2.61 11.03
N ASP A 220 38.56 2.69 11.75
CA ASP A 220 39.03 3.97 12.32
C ASP A 220 39.67 4.84 11.23
N LEU A 221 38.88 5.77 10.72
CA LEU A 221 39.32 6.75 9.71
C LEU A 221 40.49 7.64 10.19
N SER A 222 40.76 7.72 11.51
CA SER A 222 41.89 8.48 12.07
C SER A 222 43.23 7.89 11.64
N ILE A 223 43.28 6.58 11.39
CA ILE A 223 44.48 5.88 10.90
C ILE A 223 44.80 6.31 9.47
N ILE A 224 43.84 6.53 8.61
CA ILE A 224 44.05 6.98 7.23
C ILE A 224 44.44 8.46 7.17
N LEU A 225 43.82 9.30 8.01
CA LEU A 225 44.13 10.72 8.09
C LEU A 225 45.48 11.01 8.76
N GLY A 226 45.94 10.12 9.62
CA GLY A 226 47.26 10.20 10.27
C GLY A 226 48.45 9.87 9.36
N MET A 227 48.23 9.18 8.25
CA MET A 227 49.30 8.82 7.29
C MET A 227 49.62 9.89 6.24
N SER A 228 48.92 11.02 6.25
CA SER A 228 48.98 12.01 5.15
C SER A 228 49.79 13.28 5.41
N ILE A 229 50.45 13.45 6.56
CA ILE A 229 51.27 14.67 6.82
C ILE A 229 52.62 14.28 7.46
N VAL A 230 53.44 13.55 6.72
CA VAL A 230 54.90 13.65 6.83
C VAL A 230 55.40 13.77 5.39
N GLY A 231 55.28 14.96 4.85
CA GLY A 231 55.90 15.39 3.59
C GLY A 231 57.01 16.38 3.95
N ASP A 232 58.18 16.12 3.46
CA ASP A 232 59.43 16.88 3.54
C ASP A 232 59.30 18.40 3.31
#